data_a96bdca1b680f1aff848ed9a2a79341c
#
_entry.id   a96bdca1b680f1aff848ed9a2a79341c
#
_cell.length_a   1.000
_cell.length_b   1.000
_cell.length_c   1.000
_cell.angle_alpha   90.00
_cell.angle_beta   90.00
_cell.angle_gamma   90.00
#
_symmetry.space_group_name_H-M   'P 1'
#
loop_
_entity.id
_entity.type
_entity.pdbx_description
1 polymer ?
#
loop_
_entity_poly.entity_id
_entity_poly.type
_entity_poly.pdbx_seq_one_letter_code
_entity_poly.pdbx_strand_id
1 'polypeptide(L)'
;GEDLAQSDPNTAHVKAALAAMDLVIVQDLFLNETASLAHVFLPGTSFLEKDGTFTNAERRINRVRPIMPSRTGMAEWEVACALSTAMGYPMHYDSAAQIMDEVAALTPTFAGVSFDLLDRVGSVQWPCNGESGEAGTPTMHVGGFVRGKGRFMETPYVATEERSTRRFPLLLTTGRVLSPYRRSREH
;
A
#
# COMPACT_ATOMS: atom_id res chain seq x y z
N GLY A 1 3.82 0.28 -7.81
CA GLY A 1 4.69 -0.29 -7.00
C GLY A 1 4.46 -1.67 -6.42
N GLU A 2 3.57 -2.54 -6.94
CA GLU A 2 3.45 -3.93 -6.49
C GLU A 2 3.53 -4.88 -7.70
N ASP A 3 4.32 -5.96 -7.56
CA ASP A 3 4.46 -6.97 -8.58
C ASP A 3 3.36 -8.03 -8.44
N LEU A 4 2.16 -7.72 -8.94
CA LEU A 4 0.97 -8.58 -8.85
C LEU A 4 1.21 -9.96 -9.44
N ALA A 5 1.98 -10.04 -10.54
CA ALA A 5 2.31 -11.29 -11.18
C ALA A 5 3.19 -12.23 -10.32
N GLN A 6 3.80 -11.72 -9.24
CA GLN A 6 4.56 -12.50 -8.25
C GLN A 6 3.87 -12.57 -6.89
N SER A 7 3.20 -11.50 -6.46
CA SER A 7 2.71 -11.39 -5.08
C SER A 7 1.30 -11.95 -4.88
N ASP A 8 0.48 -11.97 -5.92
CA ASP A 8 -0.89 -12.44 -5.80
C ASP A 8 -0.98 -13.98 -5.93
N PRO A 9 -1.88 -14.60 -5.19
CA PRO A 9 -2.14 -16.03 -5.35
C PRO A 9 -2.73 -16.32 -6.73
N ASN A 10 -2.54 -17.54 -7.23
CA ASN A 10 -2.98 -17.97 -8.56
C ASN A 10 -2.39 -17.13 -9.71
N THR A 11 -1.07 -17.09 -9.78
CA THR A 11 -0.30 -16.32 -10.77
C THR A 11 -0.77 -16.52 -12.22
N ALA A 12 -1.17 -17.74 -12.60
CA ALA A 12 -1.68 -18.01 -13.95
C ALA A 12 -2.96 -17.21 -14.25
N HIS A 13 -3.88 -17.13 -13.29
CA HIS A 13 -5.10 -16.33 -13.40
C HIS A 13 -4.81 -14.84 -13.48
N VAL A 14 -3.91 -14.35 -12.64
CA VAL A 14 -3.50 -12.92 -12.63
C VAL A 14 -2.88 -12.52 -13.98
N LYS A 15 -1.95 -13.33 -14.50
CA LYS A 15 -1.34 -13.09 -15.83
C LYS A 15 -2.38 -13.12 -16.96
N ALA A 16 -3.31 -14.05 -16.92
CA ALA A 16 -4.40 -14.13 -17.90
C ALA A 16 -5.33 -12.91 -17.80
N ALA A 17 -5.65 -12.45 -16.59
CA ALA A 17 -6.47 -11.27 -16.38
C ALA A 17 -5.77 -10.00 -16.91
N LEU A 18 -4.49 -9.81 -16.63
CA LEU A 18 -3.71 -8.68 -17.16
C LEU A 18 -3.64 -8.71 -18.70
N ALA A 19 -3.44 -9.89 -19.28
CA ALA A 19 -3.39 -10.05 -20.74
C ALA A 19 -4.75 -9.81 -21.44
N ALA A 20 -5.86 -9.89 -20.70
CA ALA A 20 -7.21 -9.63 -21.23
C ALA A 20 -7.61 -8.14 -21.18
N MET A 21 -6.78 -7.27 -20.59
CA MET A 21 -7.07 -5.85 -20.51
C MET A 21 -6.69 -5.12 -21.79
N ASP A 22 -7.54 -4.20 -22.23
CA ASP A 22 -7.28 -3.34 -23.40
C ASP A 22 -6.08 -2.42 -23.16
N LEU A 23 -5.87 -1.98 -21.91
CA LEU A 23 -4.77 -1.12 -21.52
C LEU A 23 -4.32 -1.44 -20.11
N VAL A 24 -3.02 -1.72 -19.95
CA VAL A 24 -2.35 -1.87 -18.65
C VAL A 24 -1.24 -0.83 -18.56
N ILE A 25 -1.35 0.04 -17.57
CA ILE A 25 -0.30 1.03 -17.24
C ILE A 25 0.31 0.60 -15.91
N VAL A 26 1.61 0.45 -15.87
CA VAL A 26 2.35 0.12 -14.64
C VAL A 26 3.29 1.25 -14.29
N GLN A 27 3.24 1.70 -13.04
CA GLN A 27 4.23 2.62 -12.48
C GLN A 27 5.02 1.91 -11.39
N ASP A 28 6.31 1.76 -11.60
CA ASP A 28 7.20 1.08 -10.65
C ASP A 28 8.64 1.59 -10.77
N LEU A 29 9.47 1.23 -9.78
CA LEU A 29 10.91 1.50 -9.78
C LEU A 29 11.67 0.61 -10.76
N PHE A 30 11.19 -0.62 -10.97
CA PHE A 30 11.87 -1.65 -11.74
C PHE A 30 10.93 -2.30 -12.74
N LEU A 31 11.49 -2.74 -13.86
CA LEU A 31 10.80 -3.61 -14.82
C LEU A 31 10.71 -5.02 -14.23
N ASN A 32 9.64 -5.25 -13.46
CA ASN A 32 9.30 -6.54 -12.86
C ASN A 32 8.40 -7.39 -13.78
N GLU A 33 7.91 -8.54 -13.31
CA GLU A 33 7.05 -9.41 -14.13
C GLU A 33 5.73 -8.72 -14.52
N THR A 34 5.09 -8.00 -13.61
CA THR A 34 3.87 -7.23 -13.93
C THR A 34 4.15 -6.16 -14.98
N ALA A 35 5.28 -5.45 -14.86
CA ALA A 35 5.68 -4.43 -15.81
C ALA A 35 5.93 -5.01 -17.21
N SER A 36 6.39 -6.25 -17.31
CA SER A 36 6.59 -6.93 -18.61
C SER A 36 5.28 -7.23 -19.34
N LEU A 37 4.15 -7.22 -18.65
CA LEU A 37 2.80 -7.39 -19.19
C LEU A 37 2.09 -6.06 -19.47
N ALA A 38 2.73 -4.94 -19.16
CA ALA A 38 2.16 -3.61 -19.35
C ALA A 38 2.27 -3.12 -20.78
N HIS A 39 1.27 -2.37 -21.23
CA HIS A 39 1.30 -1.63 -22.49
C HIS A 39 2.10 -0.33 -22.35
N VAL A 40 2.08 0.26 -21.15
CA VAL A 40 2.82 1.49 -20.82
C VAL A 40 3.50 1.29 -19.46
N PHE A 41 4.79 1.59 -19.42
CA PHE A 41 5.55 1.65 -18.18
C PHE A 41 5.94 3.08 -17.85
N LEU A 42 5.59 3.54 -16.66
CA LEU A 42 5.95 4.84 -16.12
C LEU A 42 6.97 4.65 -14.99
N PRO A 43 8.14 5.26 -15.05
CA PRO A 43 9.12 5.13 -13.98
C PRO A 43 8.60 5.81 -12.71
N GLY A 44 8.73 5.12 -11.58
CA GLY A 44 8.39 5.63 -10.26
C GLY A 44 9.58 6.24 -9.54
N THR A 45 9.33 6.88 -8.40
CA THR A 45 10.33 7.42 -7.50
C THR A 45 10.51 6.54 -6.28
N SER A 46 11.76 6.44 -5.79
CA SER A 46 12.04 5.76 -4.54
C SER A 46 11.58 6.60 -3.34
N PHE A 47 11.51 5.98 -2.16
CA PHE A 47 11.20 6.71 -0.92
C PHE A 47 12.26 7.76 -0.55
N LEU A 48 13.47 7.68 -1.12
CA LEU A 48 14.54 8.66 -0.94
C LEU A 48 14.35 9.93 -1.78
N GLU A 49 13.48 9.88 -2.78
CA GLU A 49 13.29 10.91 -3.80
C GLU A 49 11.96 11.67 -3.65
N LYS A 50 11.10 11.28 -2.71
CA LYS A 50 9.74 11.83 -2.58
C LYS A 50 9.40 12.31 -1.18
N ASP A 51 8.46 13.23 -1.12
CA ASP A 51 7.81 13.67 0.09
C ASP A 51 6.47 12.96 0.28
N GLY A 52 6.10 12.69 1.54
CA GLY A 52 4.85 12.02 1.82
C GLY A 52 4.78 11.35 3.18
N THR A 53 3.95 10.33 3.27
CA THR A 53 3.78 9.52 4.47
C THR A 53 3.77 8.04 4.13
N PHE A 54 4.26 7.20 5.05
CA PHE A 54 4.07 5.76 5.03
C PHE A 54 3.40 5.30 6.31
N THR A 55 2.48 4.36 6.19
CA THR A 55 1.88 3.68 7.34
C THR A 55 2.49 2.28 7.45
N ASN A 56 3.05 1.97 8.61
CA ASN A 56 3.66 0.67 8.87
C ASN A 56 2.66 -0.35 9.46
N ALA A 57 3.14 -1.56 9.75
CA ALA A 57 2.32 -2.63 10.32
C ALA A 57 1.82 -2.33 11.74
N GLU A 58 2.44 -1.40 12.48
CA GLU A 58 1.96 -0.88 13.77
C GLU A 58 0.83 0.16 13.61
N ARG A 59 0.35 0.39 12.40
CA ARG A 59 -0.59 1.47 12.07
C ARG A 59 -0.01 2.87 12.30
N ARG A 60 1.31 2.98 12.31
CA ARG A 60 2.00 4.24 12.54
C ARG A 60 2.24 4.98 11.25
N ILE A 61 1.66 6.17 11.15
CA ILE A 61 1.84 7.10 10.02
C ILE A 61 3.12 7.87 10.26
N ASN A 62 4.10 7.71 9.38
CA ASN A 62 5.42 8.31 9.48
C ASN A 62 5.65 9.27 8.31
N ARG A 63 6.36 10.38 8.58
CA ARG A 63 6.84 11.28 7.54
C ARG A 63 7.97 10.64 6.74
N VAL A 64 7.91 10.85 5.43
CA VAL A 64 8.99 10.59 4.49
C VAL A 64 9.40 11.90 3.86
N ARG A 65 10.68 12.19 3.84
CA ARG A 65 11.25 13.41 3.25
C ARG A 65 12.28 13.05 2.20
N PRO A 66 12.33 13.78 1.08
CA PRO A 66 13.32 13.51 0.06
C PRO A 66 14.73 13.78 0.60
N ILE A 67 15.64 12.87 0.31
CA ILE A 67 17.07 12.97 0.65
C ILE A 67 17.87 13.31 -0.61
N MET A 68 17.34 12.98 -1.77
CA MET A 68 17.95 13.21 -3.08
C MET A 68 16.90 13.68 -4.07
N PRO A 69 17.31 14.40 -5.12
CA PRO A 69 16.38 14.84 -6.16
C PRO A 69 15.80 13.63 -6.92
N SER A 70 14.55 13.76 -7.33
CA SER A 70 13.89 12.75 -8.16
C SER A 70 14.63 12.62 -9.51
N ARG A 71 14.93 11.38 -9.89
CA ARG A 71 15.53 11.05 -11.19
C ARG A 71 14.53 11.11 -12.34
N THR A 72 13.25 10.93 -12.03
CA THR A 72 12.15 10.97 -12.99
C THR A 72 11.58 12.38 -13.14
N GLY A 73 11.85 13.27 -12.20
CA GLY A 73 11.36 14.65 -12.17
C GLY A 73 9.93 14.79 -11.64
N MET A 74 9.21 13.69 -11.43
CA MET A 74 7.82 13.70 -10.94
C MET A 74 7.63 12.59 -9.89
N ALA A 75 6.93 12.91 -8.80
CA ALA A 75 6.45 11.92 -7.86
C ALA A 75 5.19 11.20 -8.43
N GLU A 76 4.83 10.06 -7.86
CA GLU A 76 3.71 9.25 -8.35
C GLU A 76 2.37 10.00 -8.30
N TRP A 77 2.15 10.83 -7.31
CA TRP A 77 0.93 11.63 -7.21
C TRP A 77 0.87 12.73 -8.29
N GLU A 78 2.01 13.31 -8.69
CA GLU A 78 2.10 14.28 -9.78
C GLU A 78 1.79 13.61 -11.13
N VAL A 79 2.29 12.39 -11.33
CA VAL A 79 1.95 11.58 -12.50
C VAL A 79 0.45 11.26 -12.53
N ALA A 80 -0.15 10.92 -11.38
CA ALA A 80 -1.60 10.68 -11.27
C ALA A 80 -2.41 11.93 -11.62
N CYS A 81 -1.99 13.11 -11.14
CA CYS A 81 -2.63 14.38 -11.47
C CYS A 81 -2.52 14.71 -12.97
N ALA A 82 -1.36 14.51 -13.56
CA ALA A 82 -1.14 14.74 -14.99
C ALA A 82 -2.01 13.80 -15.86
N LEU A 83 -2.07 12.52 -15.49
CA LEU A 83 -2.90 11.53 -16.17
C LEU A 83 -4.40 11.87 -16.04
N SER A 84 -4.87 12.19 -14.84
CA SER A 84 -6.26 12.60 -14.59
C SER A 84 -6.65 13.82 -15.43
N THR A 85 -5.78 14.82 -15.47
CA THR A 85 -5.98 16.04 -16.27
C THR A 85 -6.01 15.71 -17.77
N ALA A 86 -5.12 14.85 -18.26
CA ALA A 86 -5.11 14.41 -19.65
C ALA A 86 -6.38 13.62 -20.04
N MET A 87 -6.98 12.93 -19.07
CA MET A 87 -8.26 12.23 -19.25
C MET A 87 -9.50 13.13 -19.14
N GLY A 88 -9.31 14.44 -18.96
CA GLY A 88 -10.41 15.43 -18.90
C GLY A 88 -10.94 15.72 -17.50
N TYR A 89 -10.30 15.19 -16.45
CA TYR A 89 -10.61 15.54 -15.07
C TYR A 89 -9.44 16.33 -14.46
N PRO A 90 -9.53 17.69 -14.42
CA PRO A 90 -8.47 18.51 -13.88
C PRO A 90 -8.20 18.18 -12.41
N MET A 91 -6.98 17.76 -12.12
CA MET A 91 -6.52 17.47 -10.77
C MET A 91 -5.18 18.16 -10.54
N HIS A 92 -5.09 18.94 -9.48
CA HIS A 92 -3.90 19.68 -9.14
C HIS A 92 -3.72 19.77 -7.63
N TYR A 93 -2.51 19.52 -7.16
CA TYR A 93 -2.06 19.78 -5.81
C TYR A 93 -0.69 20.43 -5.85
N ASP A 94 -0.44 21.34 -4.90
CA ASP A 94 0.85 22.02 -4.79
C ASP A 94 1.88 21.19 -4.00
N SER A 95 1.40 20.26 -3.17
CA SER A 95 2.27 19.45 -2.31
C SER A 95 1.58 18.19 -1.81
N ALA A 96 2.37 17.24 -1.33
CA ALA A 96 1.87 16.06 -0.62
C ALA A 96 1.16 16.42 0.70
N ALA A 97 1.49 17.55 1.31
CA ALA A 97 0.79 18.06 2.49
C ALA A 97 -0.67 18.40 2.15
N GLN A 98 -0.92 19.12 1.05
CA GLN A 98 -2.27 19.45 0.60
C GLN A 98 -3.11 18.19 0.31
N ILE A 99 -2.49 17.14 -0.22
CA ILE A 99 -3.17 15.83 -0.40
C ILE A 99 -3.54 15.24 0.96
N MET A 100 -2.65 15.31 1.94
CA MET A 100 -2.95 14.82 3.30
C MET A 100 -4.07 15.61 3.96
N ASP A 101 -4.13 16.94 3.76
CA ASP A 101 -5.19 17.79 4.28
C ASP A 101 -6.56 17.38 3.69
N GLU A 102 -6.62 17.07 2.40
CA GLU A 102 -7.84 16.53 1.78
C GLU A 102 -8.20 15.15 2.29
N VAL A 103 -7.22 14.24 2.45
CA VAL A 103 -7.43 12.93 3.07
C VAL A 103 -8.00 13.08 4.48
N ALA A 104 -7.46 13.99 5.27
CA ALA A 104 -7.94 14.28 6.63
C ALA A 104 -9.37 14.85 6.64
N ALA A 105 -9.71 15.70 5.69
CA ALA A 105 -11.04 16.27 5.55
C ALA A 105 -12.10 15.23 5.15
N LEU A 106 -11.73 14.28 4.29
CA LEU A 106 -12.66 13.28 3.75
C LEU A 106 -12.73 11.99 4.57
N THR A 107 -11.73 11.71 5.40
CA THR A 107 -11.60 10.43 6.10
C THR A 107 -11.54 10.64 7.61
N PRO A 108 -12.64 10.38 8.35
CA PRO A 108 -12.71 10.65 9.79
C PRO A 108 -11.58 10.03 10.61
N THR A 109 -11.07 8.88 10.19
CA THR A 109 -9.96 8.20 10.88
C THR A 109 -8.59 8.82 10.62
N PHE A 110 -8.51 9.81 9.73
CA PHE A 110 -7.33 10.61 9.45
C PHE A 110 -7.51 12.08 9.82
N ALA A 111 -8.68 12.49 10.35
CA ALA A 111 -9.03 13.89 10.59
C ALA A 111 -8.05 14.66 11.50
N GLY A 112 -7.29 13.96 12.34
CA GLY A 112 -6.25 14.53 13.19
C GLY A 112 -4.84 14.47 12.58
N VAL A 113 -4.67 14.05 11.33
CA VAL A 113 -3.35 13.91 10.70
C VAL A 113 -3.04 15.11 9.86
N SER A 114 -1.90 15.75 10.11
CA SER A 114 -1.33 16.79 9.26
C SER A 114 0.19 16.66 9.18
N PHE A 115 0.78 17.25 8.15
CA PHE A 115 2.24 17.28 8.05
C PHE A 115 2.88 18.04 9.22
N ASP A 116 2.26 19.14 9.66
CA ASP A 116 2.74 19.92 10.82
C ASP A 116 2.76 19.09 12.10
N LEU A 117 1.71 18.30 12.34
CA LEU A 117 1.68 17.36 13.47
C LEU A 117 2.79 16.33 13.34
N LEU A 118 2.89 15.67 12.19
CA LEU A 118 3.89 14.61 11.96
C LEU A 118 5.33 15.15 12.03
N ASP A 119 5.57 16.40 11.60
CA ASP A 119 6.88 17.03 11.69
C ASP A 119 7.27 17.35 13.14
N ARG A 120 6.29 17.64 13.99
CA ARG A 120 6.50 17.90 15.42
C ARG A 120 6.67 16.64 16.24
N VAL A 121 5.83 15.61 16.03
CA VAL A 121 5.81 14.41 16.87
C VAL A 121 6.49 13.18 16.23
N GLY A 122 6.88 13.27 14.98
CA GLY A 122 7.54 12.21 14.20
C GLY A 122 6.57 11.21 13.58
N SER A 123 5.57 10.75 14.33
CA SER A 123 4.58 9.78 13.84
C SER A 123 3.36 9.74 14.73
N VAL A 124 2.20 9.35 14.17
CA VAL A 124 0.97 9.11 14.92
C VAL A 124 0.40 7.73 14.60
N GLN A 125 -0.31 7.13 15.55
CA GLN A 125 -0.97 5.84 15.32
C GLN A 125 -2.41 6.02 14.83
N TRP A 126 -2.68 5.42 13.69
CA TRP A 126 -4.03 5.33 13.12
C TRP A 126 -4.96 4.44 13.99
N PRO A 127 -6.24 4.76 14.15
CA PRO A 127 -6.93 5.99 13.74
C PRO A 127 -6.46 7.23 14.51
N CYS A 128 -6.46 8.37 13.83
CA CYS A 128 -6.19 9.67 14.42
C CYS A 128 -7.32 10.63 14.01
N ASN A 129 -8.32 10.75 14.86
CA ASN A 129 -9.60 11.44 14.59
C ASN A 129 -9.70 12.80 15.31
N GLY A 130 -8.62 13.47 15.59
CA GLY A 130 -8.62 14.75 16.28
C GLY A 130 -8.93 14.68 17.78
N GLU A 131 -9.77 13.75 18.21
CA GLU A 131 -10.09 13.51 19.63
C GLU A 131 -9.07 12.60 20.31
N SER A 132 -8.35 11.80 19.53
CA SER A 132 -7.36 10.83 20.00
C SER A 132 -6.05 11.46 20.49
N GLY A 133 -5.92 12.80 20.43
CA GLY A 133 -4.71 13.53 20.78
C GLY A 133 -3.57 13.30 19.79
N GLU A 134 -2.40 13.89 20.10
CA GLU A 134 -1.23 13.86 19.20
C GLU A 134 -0.62 12.48 18.98
N ALA A 135 -0.84 11.54 19.91
CA ALA A 135 -0.32 10.17 19.77
C ALA A 135 -1.18 9.29 18.83
N GLY A 136 -2.37 9.74 18.49
CA GLY A 136 -3.37 8.92 17.80
C GLY A 136 -4.00 7.87 18.71
N THR A 137 -4.25 6.66 18.20
CA THR A 137 -4.90 5.56 18.94
C THR A 137 -3.92 4.40 19.16
N PRO A 138 -3.12 4.41 20.24
CA PRO A 138 -2.16 3.33 20.52
C PRO A 138 -2.85 1.97 20.72
N THR A 139 -3.98 1.95 21.44
CA THR A 139 -4.76 0.73 21.68
C THR A 139 -6.13 0.88 21.04
N MET A 140 -6.46 -0.03 20.13
CA MET A 140 -7.77 -0.04 19.47
C MET A 140 -8.84 -0.70 20.34
N HIS A 141 -10.09 -0.30 20.12
CA HIS A 141 -11.29 -0.94 20.68
C HIS A 141 -11.38 -0.94 22.22
N VAL A 142 -10.79 0.06 22.90
CA VAL A 142 -10.81 0.17 24.35
C VAL A 142 -12.25 0.30 24.89
N GLY A 143 -13.12 1.04 24.21
CA GLY A 143 -14.52 1.24 24.60
C GLY A 143 -15.51 0.29 23.90
N GLY A 144 -15.05 -0.52 22.97
CA GLY A 144 -15.88 -1.40 22.15
C GLY A 144 -15.48 -1.39 20.67
N PHE A 145 -16.16 -2.18 19.87
CA PHE A 145 -15.94 -2.23 18.42
C PHE A 145 -16.83 -1.23 17.70
N VAL A 146 -16.32 -0.61 16.62
CA VAL A 146 -17.07 0.35 15.79
C VAL A 146 -18.38 -0.26 15.25
N ARG A 147 -18.39 -1.56 14.97
CA ARG A 147 -19.56 -2.30 14.48
C ARG A 147 -20.40 -2.93 15.59
N GLY A 148 -20.17 -2.61 16.85
CA GLY A 148 -20.81 -3.25 18.01
C GLY A 148 -20.12 -4.55 18.41
N LYS A 149 -20.88 -5.59 18.74
CA LYS A 149 -20.31 -6.88 19.18
C LYS A 149 -19.54 -7.57 18.05
N GLY A 150 -18.47 -8.29 18.42
CA GLY A 150 -17.77 -9.18 17.50
C GLY A 150 -18.73 -10.24 16.92
N ARG A 151 -18.49 -10.60 15.65
CA ARG A 151 -19.27 -11.61 14.94
C ARG A 151 -18.37 -12.77 14.56
N PHE A 152 -18.77 -13.98 14.93
CA PHE A 152 -18.14 -15.18 14.39
C PHE A 152 -18.59 -15.37 12.93
N MET A 153 -17.61 -15.62 12.07
CA MET A 153 -17.86 -15.95 10.68
C MET A 153 -17.54 -17.42 10.49
N GLU A 154 -18.51 -18.16 10.01
CA GLU A 154 -18.28 -19.57 9.63
C GLU A 154 -17.35 -19.58 8.40
N THR A 155 -16.22 -20.24 8.52
CA THR A 155 -15.27 -20.44 7.45
C THR A 155 -15.10 -21.94 7.23
N PRO A 156 -15.72 -22.50 6.18
CA PRO A 156 -15.60 -23.92 5.89
C PRO A 156 -14.14 -24.28 5.57
N TYR A 157 -13.72 -25.44 6.00
CA TYR A 157 -12.42 -25.95 5.61
C TYR A 157 -12.42 -26.32 4.13
N VAL A 158 -11.53 -25.70 3.38
CA VAL A 158 -11.25 -26.05 1.99
C VAL A 158 -9.91 -26.76 1.94
N ALA A 159 -9.95 -28.05 1.57
CA ALA A 159 -8.73 -28.83 1.45
C ALA A 159 -7.85 -28.27 0.33
N THR A 160 -6.54 -28.19 0.57
CA THR A 160 -5.57 -27.89 -0.49
C THR A 160 -5.51 -29.04 -1.50
N GLU A 161 -5.27 -28.73 -2.77
CA GLU A 161 -5.01 -29.71 -3.82
C GLU A 161 -3.63 -30.35 -3.65
N GLU A 162 -2.70 -29.66 -3.00
CA GLU A 162 -1.36 -30.15 -2.74
C GLU A 162 -1.38 -31.18 -1.60
N ARG A 163 -1.08 -32.41 -1.96
CA ARG A 163 -1.08 -33.55 -1.03
C ARG A 163 0.19 -34.39 -1.21
N SER A 164 0.66 -34.96 -0.10
CA SER A 164 1.74 -35.93 -0.17
C SER A 164 1.31 -37.17 -0.94
N THR A 165 2.20 -37.68 -1.77
CA THR A 165 2.02 -38.92 -2.54
C THR A 165 3.23 -39.83 -2.33
N ARG A 166 3.17 -41.11 -2.80
CA ARG A 166 4.33 -41.99 -2.75
C ARG A 166 5.56 -41.40 -3.48
N ARG A 167 5.34 -40.65 -4.56
CA ARG A 167 6.41 -40.05 -5.35
C ARG A 167 6.91 -38.73 -4.70
N PHE A 168 6.03 -38.00 -4.05
CA PHE A 168 6.30 -36.71 -3.37
C PHE A 168 5.78 -36.80 -1.93
N PRO A 169 6.57 -37.39 -1.01
CA PRO A 169 6.08 -37.67 0.34
C PRO A 169 6.13 -36.47 1.29
N LEU A 170 6.73 -35.36 0.87
CA LEU A 170 6.89 -34.15 1.67
C LEU A 170 5.96 -33.06 1.19
N LEU A 171 5.43 -32.27 2.12
CA LEU A 171 4.74 -31.02 1.86
C LEU A 171 5.70 -29.86 2.18
N LEU A 172 5.86 -28.96 1.22
CA LEU A 172 6.60 -27.71 1.45
C LEU A 172 5.71 -26.73 2.20
N THR A 173 6.18 -26.30 3.35
CA THR A 173 5.55 -25.21 4.12
C THR A 173 6.48 -24.04 4.16
N THR A 174 6.00 -22.86 3.76
CA THR A 174 6.72 -21.61 3.90
C THR A 174 6.16 -20.83 5.07
N GLY A 175 7.02 -20.12 5.79
CA GLY A 175 6.67 -19.29 6.93
C GLY A 175 7.32 -17.92 6.84
N ARG A 176 6.76 -16.94 7.55
CA ARG A 176 7.37 -15.62 7.68
C ARG A 176 8.19 -15.55 8.95
N VAL A 177 9.38 -14.97 8.82
CA VAL A 177 10.18 -14.59 9.97
C VAL A 177 9.66 -13.24 10.49
N LEU A 178 9.50 -13.11 11.81
CA LEU A 178 8.92 -11.90 12.42
C LEU A 178 9.74 -10.63 12.20
N SER A 179 11.03 -10.76 11.97
CA SER A 179 11.93 -9.63 11.74
C SER A 179 13.02 -9.99 10.72
N PRO A 180 13.20 -9.21 9.67
CA PRO A 180 12.36 -8.10 9.23
C PRO A 180 11.07 -8.57 8.55
N TYR A 181 10.00 -7.79 8.66
CA TYR A 181 8.81 -7.99 7.85
C TYR A 181 9.15 -7.59 6.41
N ARG A 182 9.63 -8.55 5.66
CA ARG A 182 9.79 -8.41 4.22
C ARG A 182 8.81 -9.38 3.57
N ARG A 183 8.07 -8.91 2.56
CA ARG A 183 7.52 -9.86 1.59
C ARG A 183 8.70 -10.66 1.09
N SER A 184 8.69 -11.96 1.33
CA SER A 184 9.81 -12.81 0.97
C SER A 184 10.03 -12.74 -0.53
N ARG A 185 11.04 -12.00 -0.94
CA ARG A 185 11.74 -12.31 -2.16
C ARG A 185 12.72 -13.39 -1.79
N GLU A 186 12.33 -14.60 -1.97
CA GLU A 186 13.28 -15.69 -1.90
C GLU A 186 14.02 -15.75 -3.23
N HIS A 187 15.32 -15.80 -3.09
CA HIS A 187 16.26 -16.00 -4.17
C HIS A 187 16.32 -17.47 -4.56
#